data_924abbc51acd632b38433856ead58f52
#
_entry.id   924abbc51acd632b38433856ead58f52
#
_cell.length_a   1.000
_cell.length_b   1.000
_cell.length_c   1.000
_cell.angle_alpha   90.00
_cell.angle_beta   90.00
_cell.angle_gamma   90.00
#
_symmetry.space_group_name_H-M   'P 1'
#
loop_
_entity.id
_entity.type
_entity.pdbx_description
1 polymer ?
#
loop_
_entity_poly.entity_id
_entity_poly.type
_entity_poly.pdbx_seq_one_letter_code
_entity_poly.pdbx_strand_id
1 'polypeptide(L)'
;MLEPAEVRRIAMALPEVTEAGEGTTPCFQVRRRTFAALVADGTRAHLHLKEADVRAAVEEDPAVFSGQIRQRRLLLEVDLATVDPELFRGLTERAWAWRAPRRLADAGGR
;
A
#
# COMPACT_ATOMS: atom_id res chain seq x y z
N MET A 1 10.28 -12.42 -4.70
CA MET A 1 9.01 -11.92 -5.26
C MET A 1 7.90 -12.03 -4.22
N LEU A 2 7.14 -10.94 -4.03
CA LEU A 2 6.00 -10.96 -3.13
C LEU A 2 4.77 -11.48 -3.84
N GLU A 3 4.18 -12.52 -3.29
CA GLU A 3 2.95 -13.09 -3.82
C GLU A 3 1.74 -12.31 -3.31
N PRO A 4 0.61 -12.32 -4.04
CA PRO A 4 -0.62 -11.65 -3.57
C PRO A 4 -1.05 -12.07 -2.17
N ALA A 5 -0.88 -13.35 -1.82
CA ALA A 5 -1.23 -13.83 -0.48
C ALA A 5 -0.39 -13.17 0.61
N GLU A 6 0.87 -12.87 0.32
CA GLU A 6 1.75 -12.19 1.28
C GLU A 6 1.36 -10.73 1.45
N VAL A 7 1.03 -10.07 0.34
CA VAL A 7 0.55 -8.68 0.39
C VAL A 7 -0.71 -8.61 1.25
N ARG A 8 -1.64 -9.55 1.02
CA ARG A 8 -2.87 -9.63 1.80
C ARG A 8 -2.58 -9.83 3.28
N ARG A 9 -1.65 -10.73 3.61
CA ARG A 9 -1.28 -10.99 5.00
C ARG A 9 -0.72 -9.75 5.67
N ILE A 10 0.17 -9.03 5.00
CA ILE A 10 0.77 -7.81 5.51
C ILE A 10 -0.32 -6.76 5.80
N ALA A 11 -1.20 -6.54 4.83
CA ALA A 11 -2.25 -5.53 4.96
C ALA A 11 -3.27 -5.90 6.04
N MET A 12 -3.71 -7.17 6.04
CA MET A 12 -4.74 -7.62 6.98
C MET A 12 -4.24 -7.75 8.42
N ALA A 13 -2.94 -7.76 8.62
CA ALA A 13 -2.36 -7.78 9.97
C ALA A 13 -2.46 -6.43 10.67
N LEU A 14 -2.75 -5.36 9.95
CA LEU A 14 -2.87 -4.02 10.52
C LEU A 14 -4.24 -3.83 11.17
N PRO A 15 -4.34 -2.96 12.20
CA PRO A 15 -5.61 -2.81 12.94
C PRO A 15 -6.78 -2.35 12.08
N GLU A 16 -7.92 -2.97 12.28
CA GLU A 16 -9.21 -2.61 11.67
C GLU A 16 -9.20 -2.59 10.14
N VAL A 17 -8.36 -3.42 9.53
CA VAL A 17 -8.31 -3.52 8.09
C VAL A 17 -9.36 -4.50 7.58
N THR A 18 -10.05 -4.11 6.51
CA THR A 18 -11.00 -4.97 5.81
C THR A 18 -10.59 -5.05 4.35
N GLU A 19 -10.88 -6.19 3.75
CA GLU A 19 -10.63 -6.38 2.34
C GLU A 19 -11.90 -6.05 1.57
N ALA A 20 -11.77 -5.28 0.48
CA ALA A 20 -12.87 -4.94 -0.40
C ALA A 20 -12.43 -5.20 -1.84
N GLY A 21 -13.31 -4.90 -2.79
CA GLY A 21 -13.02 -5.15 -4.21
C GLY A 21 -13.49 -6.53 -4.63
N GLU A 22 -13.56 -6.73 -5.92
CA GLU A 22 -14.04 -7.98 -6.50
C GLU A 22 -13.02 -8.54 -7.47
N GLY A 23 -13.00 -9.88 -7.57
CA GLY A 23 -12.17 -10.55 -8.55
C GLY A 23 -10.69 -10.39 -8.30
N THR A 24 -9.98 -9.95 -9.33
CA THR A 24 -8.52 -9.90 -9.33
C THR A 24 -7.92 -8.59 -8.81
N THR A 25 -8.76 -7.67 -8.37
CA THR A 25 -8.30 -6.37 -7.89
C THR A 25 -8.72 -6.10 -6.45
N PRO A 26 -8.26 -6.93 -5.49
CA PRO A 26 -8.61 -6.68 -4.09
C PRO A 26 -7.96 -5.39 -3.60
N CYS A 27 -8.68 -4.68 -2.75
CA CYS A 27 -8.15 -3.51 -2.08
C CYS A 27 -8.33 -3.64 -0.59
N PHE A 28 -7.49 -2.94 0.16
CA PHE A 28 -7.48 -3.01 1.61
C PHE A 28 -7.80 -1.65 2.18
N GLN A 29 -8.76 -1.62 3.10
CA GLN A 29 -9.31 -0.39 3.65
C GLN A 29 -9.18 -0.37 5.16
N VAL A 30 -8.99 0.83 5.69
CA VAL A 30 -9.11 1.12 7.12
C VAL A 30 -10.19 2.17 7.27
N ARG A 31 -11.26 1.83 8.02
CA ARG A 31 -12.41 2.72 8.19
C ARG A 31 -12.93 3.26 6.86
N ARG A 32 -13.08 2.38 5.86
CA ARG A 32 -13.59 2.67 4.51
C ARG A 32 -12.66 3.51 3.64
N ARG A 33 -11.42 3.74 4.09
CA ARG A 33 -10.43 4.46 3.28
C ARG A 33 -9.43 3.46 2.74
N THR A 34 -9.33 3.37 1.42
CA THR A 34 -8.35 2.48 0.78
C THR A 34 -6.95 2.99 1.05
N PHE A 35 -6.06 2.11 1.50
CA PHE A 35 -4.65 2.45 1.67
C PHE A 35 -3.74 1.58 0.81
N ALA A 36 -4.22 0.45 0.34
CA ALA A 36 -3.45 -0.45 -0.50
C ALA A 36 -4.37 -1.21 -1.45
N ALA A 37 -3.86 -1.60 -2.60
CA ALA A 37 -4.60 -2.41 -3.56
C ALA A 37 -3.64 -3.25 -4.37
N LEU A 38 -4.10 -4.42 -4.81
CA LEU A 38 -3.36 -5.23 -5.77
C LEU A 38 -3.89 -4.88 -7.16
N VAL A 39 -2.98 -4.74 -8.11
CA VAL A 39 -3.33 -4.41 -9.50
C VAL A 39 -2.53 -5.29 -10.45
N ALA A 40 -2.83 -5.22 -11.73
CA ALA A 40 -2.13 -5.96 -12.78
C ALA A 40 -2.03 -7.45 -12.45
N ASP A 41 -3.18 -8.06 -12.12
CA ASP A 41 -3.30 -9.48 -11.79
C ASP A 41 -2.39 -9.91 -10.64
N GLY A 42 -2.15 -9.00 -9.69
CA GLY A 42 -1.36 -9.30 -8.51
C GLY A 42 0.14 -9.14 -8.71
N THR A 43 0.57 -8.58 -9.84
CA THR A 43 1.99 -8.36 -10.08
C THR A 43 2.48 -7.02 -9.54
N ARG A 44 1.57 -6.11 -9.24
CA ARG A 44 1.88 -4.79 -8.72
C ARG A 44 0.92 -4.42 -7.61
N ALA A 45 1.34 -3.47 -6.78
CA ALA A 45 0.51 -2.93 -5.72
C ALA A 45 0.47 -1.41 -5.81
N HIS A 46 -0.66 -0.84 -5.40
CA HIS A 46 -0.79 0.60 -5.23
C HIS A 46 -0.88 0.90 -3.73
N LEU A 47 -0.08 1.84 -3.28
CA LEU A 47 -0.10 2.30 -1.89
C LEU A 47 -0.46 3.77 -1.85
N HIS A 48 -1.38 4.12 -0.96
CA HIS A 48 -1.82 5.51 -0.76
C HIS A 48 -0.93 6.17 0.27
N LEU A 49 0.04 6.93 -0.21
CA LEU A 49 1.03 7.60 0.64
C LEU A 49 0.97 9.11 0.39
N LYS A 50 1.54 9.87 1.31
CA LYS A 50 1.72 11.30 1.10
C LYS A 50 2.62 11.50 -0.11
N GLU A 51 2.42 12.61 -0.81
CA GLU A 51 3.19 12.91 -2.01
C GLU A 51 4.70 12.86 -1.75
N ALA A 52 5.15 13.41 -0.62
CA ALA A 52 6.56 13.40 -0.27
C ALA A 52 7.12 11.97 -0.15
N ASP A 53 6.33 11.06 0.42
CA ASP A 53 6.75 9.67 0.57
C ASP A 53 6.78 8.95 -0.78
N VAL A 54 5.82 9.25 -1.66
CA VAL A 54 5.81 8.69 -3.02
C VAL A 54 7.05 9.15 -3.78
N ARG A 55 7.34 10.43 -3.74
CA ARG A 55 8.49 10.99 -4.45
C ARG A 55 9.81 10.43 -3.92
N ALA A 56 9.92 10.28 -2.61
CA ALA A 56 11.13 9.72 -1.99
C ALA A 56 11.36 8.28 -2.42
N ALA A 57 10.32 7.46 -2.48
CA ALA A 57 10.44 6.07 -2.90
C ALA A 57 10.86 5.97 -4.37
N VAL A 58 10.23 6.75 -5.24
CA VAL A 58 10.56 6.76 -6.66
C VAL A 58 12.00 7.19 -6.88
N GLU A 59 12.45 8.20 -6.16
CA GLU A 59 13.82 8.69 -6.27
C GLU A 59 14.81 7.65 -5.78
N GLU A 60 14.48 6.94 -4.71
CA GLU A 60 15.34 5.91 -4.13
C GLU A 60 15.54 4.72 -5.08
N ASP A 61 14.47 4.27 -5.72
CA ASP A 61 14.54 3.11 -6.61
C ASP A 61 13.50 3.19 -7.72
N PRO A 62 13.79 3.93 -8.79
CA PRO A 62 12.83 4.11 -9.88
C PRO A 62 12.55 2.85 -10.68
N ALA A 63 13.34 1.79 -10.51
CA ALA A 63 13.08 0.52 -11.17
C ALA A 63 11.95 -0.25 -10.49
N VAL A 64 11.74 -0.01 -9.20
CA VAL A 64 10.73 -0.73 -8.40
C VAL A 64 9.49 0.12 -8.16
N PHE A 65 9.66 1.43 -8.02
CA PHE A 65 8.59 2.35 -7.65
C PHE A 65 8.31 3.37 -8.73
N SER A 66 7.03 3.64 -8.95
CA SER A 66 6.61 4.73 -9.84
C SER A 66 5.41 5.45 -9.24
N GLY A 67 5.23 6.72 -9.62
CA GLY A 67 4.08 7.49 -9.22
C GLY A 67 2.94 7.28 -10.21
N GLN A 68 1.72 7.10 -9.71
CA GLN A 68 0.53 6.96 -10.53
C GLN A 68 -0.52 7.93 -10.03
N ILE A 69 -1.22 8.57 -10.96
CA ILE A 69 -2.31 9.47 -10.60
C ILE A 69 -3.63 8.77 -10.85
N ARG A 70 -4.41 8.61 -9.78
CA ARG A 70 -5.74 8.02 -9.84
C ARG A 70 -6.71 8.91 -9.09
N GLN A 71 -7.79 9.33 -9.75
CA GLN A 71 -8.80 10.17 -9.14
C GLN A 71 -8.18 11.40 -8.48
N ARG A 72 -7.28 12.06 -9.20
CA ARG A 72 -6.58 13.28 -8.77
C ARG A 72 -5.66 13.08 -7.57
N ARG A 73 -5.30 11.84 -7.27
CA ARG A 73 -4.43 11.51 -6.14
C ARG A 73 -3.18 10.80 -6.65
N LEU A 74 -2.03 11.20 -6.11
CA LEU A 74 -0.77 10.53 -6.43
C LEU A 74 -0.63 9.30 -5.56
N LEU A 75 -0.44 8.16 -6.20
CA LEU A 75 -0.24 6.88 -5.53
C LEU A 75 1.13 6.33 -5.86
N LEU A 76 1.65 5.46 -5.00
CA LEU A 76 2.87 4.73 -5.27
C LEU A 76 2.51 3.39 -5.91
N GLU A 77 3.07 3.13 -7.08
CA GLU A 77 2.96 1.80 -7.70
C GLU A 77 4.24 1.03 -7.42
N VAL A 78 4.10 -0.20 -6.95
CA VAL A 78 5.21 -1.04 -6.51
C VAL A 78 5.26 -2.29 -7.37
N ASP A 79 6.44 -2.60 -7.90
CA ASP A 79 6.70 -3.86 -8.61
C ASP A 79 6.96 -4.96 -7.59
N LEU A 80 6.00 -5.85 -7.41
CA LEU A 80 6.08 -6.89 -6.40
C LEU A 80 7.11 -7.97 -6.74
N ALA A 81 7.53 -8.05 -8.00
CA ALA A 81 8.54 -9.03 -8.39
C ALA A 81 9.93 -8.69 -7.83
N THR A 82 10.20 -7.42 -7.62
CA THR A 82 11.55 -6.97 -7.28
C THR A 82 11.65 -6.18 -5.98
N VAL A 83 10.53 -5.79 -5.38
CA VAL A 83 10.56 -5.01 -4.15
C VAL A 83 11.10 -5.84 -2.97
N ASP A 84 11.89 -5.20 -2.11
CA ASP A 84 12.29 -5.82 -0.86
C ASP A 84 11.09 -5.97 0.07
N PRO A 85 10.81 -7.20 0.58
CA PRO A 85 9.62 -7.44 1.41
C PRO A 85 9.54 -6.57 2.67
N GLU A 86 10.66 -6.33 3.33
CA GLU A 86 10.67 -5.50 4.54
C GLU A 86 10.37 -4.04 4.22
N LEU A 87 10.92 -3.56 3.11
CA LEU A 87 10.63 -2.21 2.65
C LEU A 87 9.15 -2.09 2.28
N PHE A 88 8.60 -3.08 1.60
CA PHE A 88 7.18 -3.09 1.23
C PHE A 88 6.30 -3.05 2.49
N ARG A 89 6.63 -3.86 3.49
CA ARG A 89 5.90 -3.87 4.75
C ARG A 89 5.88 -2.49 5.39
N GLY A 90 7.04 -1.86 5.51
CA GLY A 90 7.15 -0.53 6.10
C GLY A 90 6.34 0.52 5.36
N LEU A 91 6.38 0.49 4.02
CA LEU A 91 5.60 1.41 3.21
C LEU A 91 4.09 1.16 3.35
N THR A 92 3.67 -0.10 3.45
CA THR A 92 2.26 -0.45 3.65
C THR A 92 1.78 0.04 5.01
N GLU A 93 2.58 -0.13 6.05
CA GLU A 93 2.25 0.38 7.39
C GLU A 93 2.13 1.90 7.38
N ARG A 94 3.02 2.58 6.65
CA ARG A 94 2.97 4.03 6.52
C ARG A 94 1.72 4.48 5.78
N ALA A 95 1.33 3.75 4.73
CA ALA A 95 0.10 4.03 3.99
C ALA A 95 -1.12 3.88 4.89
N TRP A 96 -1.17 2.79 5.67
CA TRP A 96 -2.22 2.56 6.64
C TRP A 96 -2.30 3.71 7.65
N ALA A 97 -1.16 4.10 8.23
CA ALA A 97 -1.12 5.16 9.24
C ALA A 97 -1.61 6.49 8.69
N TRP A 98 -1.30 6.78 7.43
CA TRP A 98 -1.75 8.02 6.79
C TRP A 98 -3.25 8.03 6.53
N ARG A 99 -3.83 6.87 6.17
CA ARG A 99 -5.25 6.77 5.84
C ARG A 99 -6.13 6.52 7.06
N ALA A 100 -5.58 5.95 8.12
CA ALA A 100 -6.32 5.65 9.34
C ALA A 100 -6.68 6.94 10.08
N PRO A 101 -7.80 6.93 10.85
CA PRO A 101 -8.05 8.04 11.77
C PRO A 101 -6.88 8.20 12.72
N ARG A 102 -6.56 9.44 13.06
CA ARG A 102 -5.37 9.75 13.85
C ARG A 102 -5.28 8.94 15.16
N ARG A 103 -6.41 8.80 15.86
CA ARG A 103 -6.44 8.04 17.11
C ARG A 103 -6.03 6.58 16.89
N LEU A 104 -6.53 5.98 15.83
CA LEU A 104 -6.22 4.60 15.50
C LEU A 104 -4.76 4.45 15.05
N ALA A 105 -4.28 5.40 14.24
CA ALA A 105 -2.89 5.38 13.77
C ALA A 105 -1.91 5.47 14.95
N ASP A 106 -2.19 6.33 15.91
CA ASP A 106 -1.35 6.48 17.11
C ASP A 106 -1.31 5.20 17.94
N ALA A 107 -2.46 4.53 18.06
CA ALA A 107 -2.54 3.28 18.81
C ALA A 107 -1.86 2.11 18.09
N GLY A 108 -1.98 2.07 16.75
CA GLY A 108 -1.42 1.00 15.94
C GLY A 108 0.02 1.21 15.51
N GLY A 109 0.54 2.40 15.65
CA GLY A 109 1.87 2.77 15.18
C GLY A 109 3.02 2.44 16.12
N ARG A 110 2.82 1.54 17.04
CA ARG A 110 3.84 1.21 18.04
C ARG A 110 4.47 -0.12 17.81
#